data_a7a5fe54669d462cad3333ce5fc02c38
#
_entry.id   a7a5fe54669d462cad3333ce5fc02c38
#
_cell.length_a   1.000
_cell.length_b   1.000
_cell.length_c   1.000
_cell.angle_alpha   90.00
_cell.angle_beta   90.00
_cell.angle_gamma   90.00
#
_symmetry.space_group_name_H-M   'P 1'
#
loop_
_entity.id
_entity.type
_entity.pdbx_description
1 polymer ?
#
loop_
_entity_poly.entity_id
_entity_poly.type
_entity_poly.pdbx_seq_one_letter_code
_entity_poly.pdbx_strand_id
1 'polypeptide(L)'
;MACSIQHEGKIWPAASRVRVFMLVPTLEVPHLCAQCEDAPCIPSCPVNALQWNTATGAIIVDDDACTSCGSCLKACPGGVPFLHPATHKATICDLCGGIPACAKACEEGGYHALWVVERSTSKTSVSYRLYAKTPDKVTAELASRLYGDTAKELI
;
A
#
# COMPACT_ATOMS: atom_id res chain seq x y z
N MET A 1 1.77 9.77 8.31
CA MET A 1 2.91 10.42 9.00
C MET A 1 3.92 9.40 9.51
N ALA A 2 3.59 8.46 10.37
CA ALA A 2 4.55 7.47 10.92
C ALA A 2 5.42 6.77 9.85
N CYS A 3 4.82 6.38 8.73
CA CYS A 3 5.55 5.75 7.61
C CYS A 3 6.63 6.66 7.02
N SER A 4 6.33 7.94 6.74
CA SER A 4 7.33 8.84 6.19
C SER A 4 8.40 9.24 7.21
N ILE A 5 8.04 9.38 8.48
CA ILE A 5 9.04 9.61 9.54
C ILE A 5 10.02 8.42 9.63
N GLN A 6 9.50 7.19 9.58
CA GLN A 6 10.32 5.97 9.65
C GLN A 6 11.32 5.85 8.50
N HIS A 7 10.92 6.22 7.27
CA HIS A 7 11.74 6.01 6.07
C HIS A 7 12.52 7.26 5.65
N GLU A 8 11.98 8.44 5.89
CA GLU A 8 12.53 9.72 5.39
C GLU A 8 13.06 10.61 6.51
N GLY A 9 12.88 10.24 7.78
CA GLY A 9 13.24 11.06 8.94
C GLY A 9 12.42 12.34 9.11
N LYS A 10 11.38 12.54 8.29
CA LYS A 10 10.54 13.75 8.28
C LYS A 10 9.10 13.46 7.91
N ILE A 11 8.20 14.38 8.22
CA ILE A 11 6.81 14.35 7.75
C ILE A 11 6.80 14.70 6.26
N TRP A 12 6.60 13.66 5.43
CA TRP A 12 6.54 13.80 3.98
C TRP A 12 5.50 12.85 3.37
N PRO A 13 4.21 13.25 3.34
CA PRO A 13 3.12 12.38 2.87
C PRO A 13 3.32 11.82 1.47
N ALA A 14 3.92 12.59 0.56
CA ALA A 14 4.16 12.16 -0.81
C ALA A 14 5.16 10.97 -0.93
N ALA A 15 6.05 10.79 0.05
CA ALA A 15 6.98 9.67 0.13
C ALA A 15 6.46 8.52 1.02
N SER A 16 5.29 8.68 1.62
CA SER A 16 4.70 7.65 2.47
C SER A 16 4.26 6.43 1.66
N ARG A 17 4.62 5.23 2.12
CA ARG A 17 4.17 3.96 1.56
C ARG A 17 2.73 3.61 1.93
N VAL A 18 2.18 4.29 2.93
CA VAL A 18 0.75 4.30 3.27
C VAL A 18 0.18 5.62 2.78
N ARG A 19 -0.75 5.56 1.86
CA ARG A 19 -1.43 6.73 1.29
C ARG A 19 -2.86 6.75 1.78
N VAL A 20 -3.44 7.94 1.90
CA VAL A 20 -4.84 8.12 2.26
C VAL A 20 -5.52 8.86 1.12
N PHE A 21 -6.62 8.31 0.65
CA PHE A 21 -7.44 8.90 -0.40
C PHE A 21 -8.79 9.31 0.19
N MET A 22 -9.26 10.48 -0.17
CA MET A 22 -10.60 10.98 0.16
C MET A 22 -11.28 11.38 -1.15
N LEU A 23 -11.88 10.39 -1.82
CA LEU A 23 -12.57 10.59 -3.10
C LEU A 23 -14.05 10.94 -2.92
N VAL A 24 -14.59 10.61 -1.75
CA VAL A 24 -15.90 11.05 -1.27
C VAL A 24 -15.69 11.82 0.02
N PRO A 25 -16.32 12.99 0.21
CA PRO A 25 -16.18 13.77 1.44
C PRO A 25 -16.45 12.92 2.68
N THR A 26 -15.60 13.06 3.70
CA THR A 26 -15.65 12.33 4.98
C THR A 26 -15.34 10.82 4.90
N LEU A 27 -15.08 10.26 3.73
CA LEU A 27 -14.68 8.87 3.55
C LEU A 27 -13.19 8.76 3.23
N GLU A 28 -12.38 8.63 4.26
CA GLU A 28 -10.94 8.45 4.16
C GLU A 28 -10.58 6.97 3.98
N VAL A 29 -9.91 6.65 2.88
CA VAL A 29 -9.53 5.29 2.54
C VAL A 29 -8.02 5.16 2.65
N PRO A 30 -7.47 4.47 3.66
CA PRO A 30 -6.06 4.14 3.71
C PRO A 30 -5.77 3.09 2.64
N HIS A 31 -4.68 3.30 1.91
CA HIS A 31 -4.26 2.44 0.82
C HIS A 31 -2.78 2.08 0.97
N LEU A 32 -2.49 0.79 0.99
CA LEU A 32 -1.16 0.23 1.20
C LEU A 32 -1.01 -1.10 0.47
N CYS A 33 0.21 -1.63 0.44
CA CYS A 33 0.49 -2.89 -0.23
C CYS A 33 -0.25 -4.06 0.45
N ALA A 34 -0.99 -4.84 -0.34
CA ALA A 34 -1.67 -6.04 0.12
C ALA A 34 -0.72 -7.20 0.42
N GLN A 35 0.58 -7.08 0.08
CA GLN A 35 1.57 -8.16 0.13
C GLN A 35 1.04 -9.43 -0.56
N CYS A 36 0.63 -9.27 -1.84
CA CYS A 36 0.00 -10.32 -2.63
C CYS A 36 0.86 -11.58 -2.69
N GLU A 37 0.23 -12.74 -2.63
CA GLU A 37 0.91 -14.03 -2.74
C GLU A 37 1.57 -14.22 -4.12
N ASP A 38 0.88 -13.82 -5.18
CA ASP A 38 1.34 -13.90 -6.56
C ASP A 38 2.27 -12.74 -6.95
N ALA A 39 2.34 -11.69 -6.13
CA ALA A 39 3.20 -10.52 -6.28
C ALA A 39 3.46 -10.12 -7.74
N PRO A 40 2.43 -9.73 -8.52
CA PRO A 40 2.59 -9.51 -9.96
C PRO A 40 3.58 -8.38 -10.31
N CYS A 41 3.92 -7.53 -9.35
CA CYS A 41 4.96 -6.50 -9.51
C CYS A 41 6.37 -7.08 -9.63
N ILE A 42 6.65 -8.25 -9.01
CA ILE A 42 7.99 -8.87 -9.07
C ILE A 42 8.32 -9.35 -10.49
N PRO A 43 7.54 -10.26 -11.11
CA PRO A 43 7.86 -10.74 -12.46
C PRO A 43 7.72 -9.65 -13.54
N SER A 44 7.05 -8.54 -13.24
CA SER A 44 6.94 -7.41 -14.18
C SER A 44 8.21 -6.54 -14.25
N CYS A 45 9.15 -6.73 -13.32
CA CYS A 45 10.37 -5.93 -13.27
C CYS A 45 11.43 -6.46 -14.26
N PRO A 46 11.78 -5.72 -15.33
CA PRO A 46 12.71 -6.21 -16.34
C PRO A 46 14.15 -6.34 -15.84
N VAL A 47 14.47 -5.68 -14.74
CA VAL A 47 15.81 -5.68 -14.14
C VAL A 47 15.87 -6.42 -12.80
N ASN A 48 14.80 -7.14 -12.43
CA ASN A 48 14.70 -7.91 -11.18
C ASN A 48 15.00 -7.10 -9.90
N ALA A 49 14.71 -5.81 -9.91
CA ALA A 49 14.91 -4.94 -8.75
C ALA A 49 13.91 -5.20 -7.61
N LEU A 50 12.79 -5.92 -7.86
CA LEU A 50 11.81 -6.29 -6.85
C LEU A 50 12.00 -7.73 -6.43
N GLN A 51 12.09 -7.95 -5.12
CA GLN A 51 12.35 -9.26 -4.55
C GLN A 51 11.53 -9.50 -3.28
N TRP A 52 11.34 -10.78 -2.93
CA TRP A 52 10.80 -11.16 -1.64
C TRP A 52 11.85 -11.09 -0.55
N ASN A 53 11.54 -10.42 0.54
CA ASN A 53 12.26 -10.60 1.78
C ASN A 53 11.69 -11.84 2.48
N THR A 54 12.45 -12.91 2.52
CA THR A 54 12.01 -14.20 3.10
C THR A 54 11.76 -14.14 4.61
N ALA A 55 12.43 -13.22 5.30
CA ALA A 55 12.30 -13.07 6.75
C ALA A 55 11.00 -12.37 7.15
N THR A 56 10.54 -11.41 6.34
CA THR A 56 9.36 -10.59 6.65
C THR A 56 8.16 -10.88 5.76
N GLY A 57 8.38 -11.58 4.64
CA GLY A 57 7.38 -11.78 3.60
C GLY A 57 7.05 -10.50 2.81
N ALA A 58 7.80 -9.42 3.02
CA ALA A 58 7.59 -8.16 2.33
C ALA A 58 8.22 -8.16 0.95
N ILE A 59 7.68 -7.30 0.06
CA ILE A 59 8.33 -6.99 -1.21
C ILE A 59 9.29 -5.83 -0.97
N ILE A 60 10.55 -6.02 -1.30
CA ILE A 60 11.59 -5.01 -1.22
C ILE A 60 12.04 -4.58 -2.61
N VAL A 61 12.53 -3.36 -2.72
CA VAL A 61 13.08 -2.79 -3.94
C VAL A 61 14.58 -2.58 -3.75
N ASP A 62 15.37 -3.07 -4.69
CA ASP A 62 16.76 -2.71 -4.82
C ASP A 62 16.85 -1.40 -5.60
N ASP A 63 17.16 -0.32 -4.91
CA ASP A 63 17.22 1.02 -5.47
C ASP A 63 18.35 1.16 -6.51
N ASP A 64 19.45 0.45 -6.33
CA ASP A 64 20.59 0.51 -7.25
C ASP A 64 20.25 -0.18 -8.58
N ALA A 65 19.53 -1.29 -8.54
CA ALA A 65 19.07 -1.99 -9.73
C ALA A 65 17.86 -1.32 -10.40
N CYS A 66 17.05 -0.56 -9.67
CA CYS A 66 15.82 0.03 -10.18
C CYS A 66 16.08 1.09 -11.25
N THR A 67 15.49 0.92 -12.43
CA THR A 67 15.60 1.86 -13.58
C THR A 67 14.43 2.85 -13.68
N SER A 68 13.55 2.90 -12.69
CA SER A 68 12.39 3.82 -12.66
C SER A 68 11.40 3.63 -13.84
N CYS A 69 11.37 2.46 -14.47
CA CYS A 69 10.58 2.20 -15.68
C CYS A 69 9.06 2.17 -15.47
N GLY A 70 8.60 2.04 -14.21
CA GLY A 70 7.18 2.03 -13.87
C GLY A 70 6.40 0.75 -14.21
N SER A 71 7.06 -0.33 -14.65
CA SER A 71 6.38 -1.61 -14.96
C SER A 71 5.65 -2.19 -13.76
N CYS A 72 6.24 -2.12 -12.57
CA CYS A 72 5.62 -2.58 -11.32
C CYS A 72 4.37 -1.78 -10.93
N LEU A 73 4.30 -0.49 -11.30
CA LEU A 73 3.12 0.36 -11.07
C LEU A 73 1.93 -0.14 -11.91
N LYS A 74 2.20 -0.49 -13.16
CA LYS A 74 1.19 -0.97 -14.12
C LYS A 74 0.71 -2.39 -13.79
N ALA A 75 1.61 -3.24 -13.30
CA ALA A 75 1.31 -4.63 -12.97
C ALA A 75 0.51 -4.77 -11.66
N CYS A 76 0.55 -3.78 -10.77
CA CYS A 76 -0.13 -3.85 -9.50
C CYS A 76 -1.64 -3.65 -9.65
N PRO A 77 -2.49 -4.62 -9.28
CA PRO A 77 -3.95 -4.47 -9.37
C PRO A 77 -4.51 -3.36 -8.48
N GLY A 78 -3.81 -3.05 -7.37
CA GLY A 78 -4.16 -1.94 -6.48
C GLY A 78 -3.54 -0.60 -6.87
N GLY A 79 -2.60 -0.55 -7.82
CA GLY A 79 -1.87 0.67 -8.15
C GLY A 79 -1.05 1.22 -6.99
N VAL A 80 -0.57 0.33 -6.11
CA VAL A 80 0.11 0.73 -4.86
C VAL A 80 1.52 1.27 -5.08
N PRO A 81 2.39 0.62 -5.89
CA PRO A 81 3.72 1.14 -6.13
C PRO A 81 3.68 2.55 -6.73
N PHE A 82 4.62 3.38 -6.33
CA PHE A 82 4.78 4.73 -6.89
C PHE A 82 6.27 5.03 -7.06
N LEU A 83 6.59 6.08 -7.80
CA LEU A 83 7.96 6.57 -7.90
C LEU A 83 8.22 7.58 -6.77
N HIS A 84 9.27 7.36 -6.02
CA HIS A 84 9.66 8.24 -4.93
C HIS A 84 9.89 9.68 -5.41
N PRO A 85 9.36 10.71 -4.74
CA PRO A 85 9.39 12.08 -5.24
C PRO A 85 10.80 12.66 -5.48
N ALA A 86 11.80 12.20 -4.72
CA ALA A 86 13.18 12.69 -4.85
C ALA A 86 14.04 11.72 -5.67
N THR A 87 14.00 10.41 -5.42
CA THR A 87 14.90 9.44 -6.06
C THR A 87 14.36 8.89 -7.35
N HIS A 88 13.06 9.06 -7.62
CA HIS A 88 12.32 8.46 -8.73
C HIS A 88 12.37 6.92 -8.77
N LYS A 89 12.84 6.28 -7.72
CA LYS A 89 12.87 4.82 -7.60
C LYS A 89 11.49 4.29 -7.23
N ALA A 90 11.19 3.06 -7.63
CA ALA A 90 9.94 2.41 -7.24
C ALA A 90 9.88 2.25 -5.72
N THR A 91 8.75 2.60 -5.15
CA THR A 91 8.53 2.55 -3.69
C THR A 91 7.32 1.72 -3.38
N ILE A 92 7.49 0.74 -2.49
CA ILE A 92 6.46 -0.21 -2.06
C ILE A 92 6.59 -0.37 -0.54
N CYS A 93 5.51 -0.77 0.14
CA CYS A 93 5.56 -1.07 1.56
C CYS A 93 6.42 -2.31 1.83
N ASP A 94 7.48 -2.13 2.59
CA ASP A 94 8.47 -3.13 2.99
C ASP A 94 8.22 -3.70 4.41
N LEU A 95 7.06 -3.38 5.00
CA LEU A 95 6.70 -3.70 6.38
C LEU A 95 7.70 -3.17 7.42
N CYS A 96 8.52 -2.17 7.07
CA CYS A 96 9.56 -1.59 7.92
C CYS A 96 10.49 -2.67 8.53
N GLY A 97 10.87 -3.68 7.74
CA GLY A 97 11.70 -4.79 8.21
C GLY A 97 10.99 -5.77 9.17
N GLY A 98 9.66 -5.78 9.20
CA GLY A 98 8.84 -6.67 10.03
C GLY A 98 8.16 -6.00 11.22
N ILE A 99 8.47 -4.74 11.51
CA ILE A 99 7.85 -3.96 12.60
C ILE A 99 7.24 -2.69 12.01
N PRO A 100 6.02 -2.76 11.43
CA PRO A 100 5.41 -1.63 10.74
C PRO A 100 5.14 -0.44 11.65
N ALA A 101 5.87 0.66 11.44
CA ALA A 101 5.76 1.89 12.23
C ALA A 101 4.33 2.48 12.21
N CYS A 102 3.60 2.29 11.12
CA CYS A 102 2.20 2.75 11.01
C CYS A 102 1.26 1.97 11.94
N ALA A 103 1.43 0.66 12.08
CA ALA A 103 0.63 -0.17 12.98
C ALA A 103 0.96 0.18 14.43
N LYS A 104 2.26 0.28 14.76
CA LYS A 104 2.72 0.68 16.09
C LYS A 104 2.17 2.05 16.51
N ALA A 105 2.29 3.06 15.65
CA ALA A 105 1.76 4.39 15.94
C ALA A 105 0.22 4.42 16.08
N CYS A 106 -0.48 3.54 15.35
CA CYS A 106 -1.92 3.39 15.46
C CYS A 106 -2.34 2.78 16.80
N GLU A 107 -1.59 1.78 17.28
CA GLU A 107 -1.81 1.14 18.57
C GLU A 107 -1.50 2.10 19.73
N GLU A 108 -0.33 2.75 19.70
CA GLU A 108 0.09 3.73 20.72
C GLU A 108 -0.85 4.93 20.80
N GLY A 109 -1.47 5.32 19.67
CA GLY A 109 -2.48 6.38 19.61
C GLY A 109 -3.88 5.94 20.05
N GLY A 110 -4.08 4.67 20.39
CA GLY A 110 -5.38 4.11 20.82
C GLY A 110 -6.42 3.97 19.69
N TYR A 111 -6.02 4.11 18.42
CA TYR A 111 -6.95 4.06 17.29
C TYR A 111 -7.33 2.63 16.89
N HIS A 112 -6.43 1.67 17.05
CA HIS A 112 -6.62 0.25 16.70
C HIS A 112 -7.19 0.00 15.29
N ALA A 113 -6.86 0.89 14.34
CA ALA A 113 -7.33 0.81 12.96
C ALA A 113 -6.38 0.06 12.02
N LEU A 114 -5.11 -0.08 12.41
CA LEU A 114 -4.09 -0.82 11.69
C LEU A 114 -3.39 -1.80 12.63
N TRP A 115 -3.29 -3.05 12.21
CA TRP A 115 -2.58 -4.10 12.95
C TRP A 115 -1.86 -5.04 11.99
N VAL A 116 -0.86 -5.73 12.51
CA VAL A 116 -0.14 -6.77 11.77
C VAL A 116 -0.94 -8.07 11.85
N VAL A 117 -1.12 -8.71 10.72
CA VAL A 117 -1.70 -10.05 10.62
C VAL A 117 -0.66 -10.99 10.02
N GLU A 118 -0.69 -12.26 10.44
CA GLU A 118 0.07 -13.27 9.74
C GLU A 118 -0.38 -13.35 8.28
N ARG A 119 0.59 -13.58 7.40
CA ARG A 119 0.32 -13.67 5.98
C ARG A 119 -0.64 -14.83 5.71
N SER A 120 -1.85 -14.50 5.31
CA SER A 120 -2.77 -15.47 4.77
C SER A 120 -2.42 -15.71 3.29
N THR A 121 -2.13 -16.94 2.92
CA THR A 121 -1.87 -17.38 1.55
C THR A 121 -3.11 -17.34 0.66
N SER A 122 -4.23 -16.87 1.17
CA SER A 122 -5.51 -16.86 0.47
C SER A 122 -5.79 -15.48 -0.13
N LYS A 123 -6.09 -15.44 -1.43
CA LYS A 123 -6.67 -14.27 -2.11
C LYS A 123 -7.98 -13.79 -1.47
N THR A 124 -8.53 -14.58 -0.54
CA THR A 124 -9.71 -14.23 0.26
C THR A 124 -9.38 -13.39 1.48
N SER A 125 -8.09 -13.16 1.80
CA SER A 125 -7.71 -12.33 2.94
C SER A 125 -8.32 -10.93 2.82
N VAL A 126 -8.66 -10.33 3.95
CA VAL A 126 -9.23 -8.98 4.01
C VAL A 126 -8.26 -7.97 3.38
N SER A 127 -6.96 -8.11 3.67
CA SER A 127 -5.91 -7.27 3.12
C SER A 127 -5.89 -7.32 1.58
N TYR A 128 -5.90 -8.52 0.99
CA TYR A 128 -5.91 -8.67 -0.47
C TYR A 128 -7.18 -8.06 -1.10
N ARG A 129 -8.36 -8.33 -0.53
CA ARG A 129 -9.63 -7.83 -1.05
C ARG A 129 -9.74 -6.31 -1.02
N LEU A 130 -9.12 -5.66 -0.04
CA LEU A 130 -9.13 -4.20 0.09
C LEU A 130 -8.05 -3.53 -0.76
N TYR A 131 -6.81 -4.02 -0.68
CA TYR A 131 -5.65 -3.30 -1.21
C TYR A 131 -5.14 -3.81 -2.55
N ALA A 132 -5.63 -4.96 -3.02
CA ALA A 132 -5.43 -5.39 -4.42
C ALA A 132 -6.47 -4.77 -5.39
N LYS A 133 -7.05 -3.64 -5.00
CA LYS A 133 -7.97 -2.83 -5.79
C LYS A 133 -7.51 -1.38 -5.76
N THR A 134 -7.83 -0.62 -6.79
CA THR A 134 -7.54 0.82 -6.82
C THR A 134 -8.40 1.59 -5.80
N PRO A 135 -7.92 2.73 -5.29
CA PRO A 135 -8.64 3.49 -4.26
C PRO A 135 -10.07 3.88 -4.63
N ASP A 136 -10.31 4.20 -5.90
CA ASP A 136 -11.64 4.50 -6.43
C ASP A 136 -12.60 3.33 -6.25
N LYS A 137 -12.17 2.11 -6.58
CA LYS A 137 -12.99 0.90 -6.41
C LYS A 137 -13.29 0.60 -4.95
N VAL A 138 -12.28 0.76 -4.07
CA VAL A 138 -12.48 0.58 -2.62
C VAL A 138 -13.44 1.64 -2.09
N THR A 139 -13.28 2.90 -2.51
CA THR A 139 -14.17 3.99 -2.11
C THR A 139 -15.61 3.72 -2.56
N ALA A 140 -15.81 3.28 -3.80
CA ALA A 140 -17.14 2.95 -4.32
C ALA A 140 -17.82 1.83 -3.53
N GLU A 141 -17.08 0.76 -3.22
CA GLU A 141 -17.60 -0.34 -2.40
C GLU A 141 -17.96 0.10 -0.98
N LEU A 142 -17.13 0.92 -0.35
CA LEU A 142 -17.40 1.44 1.00
C LEU A 142 -18.56 2.42 1.00
N ALA A 143 -18.61 3.34 0.05
CA ALA A 143 -19.71 4.28 -0.09
C ALA A 143 -21.05 3.56 -0.29
N SER A 144 -21.08 2.55 -1.17
CA SER A 144 -22.27 1.72 -1.37
C SER A 144 -22.76 1.02 -0.10
N ARG A 145 -21.82 0.54 0.74
CA ARG A 145 -22.16 -0.09 2.03
C ARG A 145 -22.66 0.90 3.08
N LEU A 146 -22.12 2.10 3.09
CA LEU A 146 -22.45 3.11 4.11
C LEU A 146 -23.69 3.92 3.74
N TYR A 147 -23.85 4.25 2.47
CA TYR A 147 -24.87 5.19 1.99
C TYR A 147 -25.94 4.54 1.10
N GLY A 148 -25.82 3.23 0.80
CA GLY A 148 -26.81 2.53 -0.03
C GLY A 148 -26.94 3.14 -1.42
N ASP A 149 -28.20 3.37 -1.86
CA ASP A 149 -28.47 3.92 -3.19
C ASP A 149 -28.00 5.37 -3.39
N THR A 150 -27.90 6.15 -2.32
CA THR A 150 -27.39 7.53 -2.37
C THR A 150 -25.90 7.60 -2.69
N ALA A 151 -25.17 6.50 -2.56
CA ALA A 151 -23.76 6.42 -2.96
C ALA A 151 -23.52 6.78 -4.43
N LYS A 152 -24.50 6.52 -5.30
CA LYS A 152 -24.42 6.81 -6.75
C LYS A 152 -24.37 8.31 -7.06
N GLU A 153 -24.83 9.14 -6.13
CA GLU A 153 -24.82 10.60 -6.26
C GLU A 153 -23.51 11.22 -5.72
N LEU A 154 -22.72 10.41 -4.99
CA LEU A 154 -21.50 10.85 -4.30
C LEU A 154 -20.19 10.48 -5.04
N ILE A 155 -20.27 9.58 -6.04
CA ILE A 155 -19.10 9.00 -6.73
C ILE A 155 -19.05 9.42 -8.18
#